data_890ce9240e04c5bb2a98b58ee578f183
#
_entry.id   890ce9240e04c5bb2a98b58ee578f183
#
_cell.length_a   1.000
_cell.length_b   1.000
_cell.length_c   1.000
_cell.angle_alpha   90.00
_cell.angle_beta   90.00
_cell.angle_gamma   90.00
#
_symmetry.space_group_name_H-M   'P 1'
#
loop_
_entity.id
_entity.type
_entity.pdbx_description
1 polymer ?
#
loop_
_entity_poly.entity_id
_entity_poly.type
_entity_poly.pdbx_seq_one_letter_code
_entity_poly.pdbx_strand_id
1 'polypeptide(L)'
;MLTIGSVVLGVSDVRRAAAFWTRALGYVPRGEIEDDWVVLVPADGRSGPRLSLGRSDTPVQGRPRVHLDLYAGDADDQATEVERLVSLGARRVRWELYPPDADFIVLADPDGNRFCVIDTGRG
;
A
#
# COMPACT_ATOMS: atom_id res chain seq x y z
N MET A 1 -23.57 14.74 -4.18
CA MET A 1 -22.85 13.56 -3.73
C MET A 1 -21.35 13.79 -3.84
N LEU A 2 -20.57 13.11 -3.02
CA LEU A 2 -19.12 13.21 -3.03
C LEU A 2 -18.51 11.93 -3.58
N THR A 3 -17.26 12.02 -4.06
CA THR A 3 -16.48 10.86 -4.49
C THR A 3 -15.15 10.85 -3.75
N ILE A 4 -14.57 9.65 -3.57
CA ILE A 4 -13.23 9.55 -3.01
C ILE A 4 -12.24 9.88 -4.13
N GLY A 5 -11.56 11.04 -4.02
CA GLY A 5 -10.60 11.47 -5.02
C GLY A 5 -9.20 10.89 -4.80
N SER A 6 -8.79 10.77 -3.55
CA SER A 6 -7.47 10.28 -3.19
C SER A 6 -7.49 9.72 -1.78
N VAL A 7 -6.61 8.75 -1.52
CA VAL A 7 -6.23 8.35 -0.17
C VAL A 7 -4.92 9.04 0.14
N VAL A 8 -4.83 9.73 1.28
CA VAL A 8 -3.61 10.40 1.70
C VAL A 8 -2.96 9.58 2.81
N LEU A 9 -1.76 9.10 2.56
CA LEU A 9 -1.01 8.26 3.48
C LEU A 9 0.12 9.10 4.08
N GLY A 10 0.18 9.17 5.40
CA GLY A 10 1.29 9.82 6.11
C GLY A 10 2.54 8.95 6.08
N VAL A 11 3.67 9.54 5.72
CA VAL A 11 4.95 8.83 5.62
C VAL A 11 6.06 9.71 6.20
N SER A 12 7.12 9.08 6.69
CA SER A 12 8.26 9.82 7.23
C SER A 12 9.20 10.32 6.14
N ASP A 13 9.27 9.60 5.02
CA ASP A 13 10.15 9.91 3.90
C ASP A 13 9.36 9.73 2.60
N VAL A 14 8.93 10.86 2.01
CA VAL A 14 8.07 10.86 0.83
C VAL A 14 8.76 10.23 -0.37
N ARG A 15 10.05 10.48 -0.59
CA ARG A 15 10.76 9.94 -1.75
C ARG A 15 10.94 8.42 -1.64
N ARG A 16 11.25 7.93 -0.46
CA ARG A 16 11.33 6.48 -0.22
C ARG A 16 9.97 5.81 -0.38
N ALA A 17 8.93 6.41 0.17
CA ALA A 17 7.57 5.89 0.04
C ALA A 17 7.11 5.88 -1.42
N ALA A 18 7.42 6.94 -2.19
CA ALA A 18 7.10 6.99 -3.62
C ALA A 18 7.83 5.89 -4.40
N ALA A 19 9.10 5.63 -4.08
CA ALA A 19 9.86 4.56 -4.74
C ALA A 19 9.23 3.20 -4.50
N PHE A 20 8.73 2.95 -3.31
CA PHE A 20 8.02 1.70 -2.98
C PHE A 20 6.67 1.61 -3.68
N TRP A 21 5.81 2.61 -3.46
CA TRP A 21 4.41 2.53 -3.88
C TRP A 21 4.24 2.61 -5.40
N THR A 22 5.10 3.34 -6.12
CA THR A 22 5.05 3.34 -7.58
C THR A 22 5.30 1.95 -8.16
N ARG A 23 6.25 1.21 -7.60
CA ARG A 23 6.55 -0.15 -8.04
C ARG A 23 5.52 -1.16 -7.55
N ALA A 24 5.06 -1.01 -6.32
CA ALA A 24 4.07 -1.91 -5.76
C ALA A 24 2.77 -1.90 -6.55
N LEU A 25 2.30 -0.73 -6.97
CA LEU A 25 1.00 -0.55 -7.61
C LEU A 25 1.07 -0.36 -9.12
N GLY A 26 2.26 -0.16 -9.69
CA GLY A 26 2.37 0.26 -11.09
C GLY A 26 1.84 1.68 -11.27
N TYR A 27 2.06 2.53 -10.30
CA TYR A 27 1.67 3.94 -10.33
C TYR A 27 2.83 4.81 -10.78
N VAL A 28 2.52 6.03 -11.18
CA VAL A 28 3.50 7.04 -11.53
C VAL A 28 3.18 8.35 -10.79
N PRO A 29 4.18 9.19 -10.52
CA PRO A 29 3.91 10.51 -9.97
C PRO A 29 3.13 11.35 -10.96
N ARG A 30 2.14 12.08 -10.48
CA ARG A 30 1.36 13.01 -11.31
C ARG A 30 2.09 14.33 -11.56
N GLY A 31 3.17 14.57 -10.90
CA GLY A 31 3.99 15.77 -11.03
C GLY A 31 5.31 15.52 -10.36
N GLU A 32 5.98 16.59 -9.95
CA GLU A 32 7.24 16.45 -9.24
C GLU A 32 7.03 15.80 -7.88
N ILE A 33 7.99 14.97 -7.48
CA ILE A 33 8.06 14.44 -6.12
C ILE A 33 8.72 15.51 -5.26
N GLU A 34 7.96 16.08 -4.34
CA GLU A 34 8.49 17.05 -3.38
C GLU A 34 8.91 16.33 -2.09
N ASP A 35 9.67 17.01 -1.25
CA ASP A 35 10.15 16.40 -0.01
C ASP A 35 9.02 16.08 0.96
N ASP A 36 7.89 16.81 0.87
CA ASP A 36 6.76 16.68 1.79
C ASP A 36 5.46 16.19 1.13
N TRP A 37 5.45 16.01 -0.21
CA TRP A 37 4.19 15.67 -0.91
C TRP A 37 4.43 15.09 -2.30
N VAL A 38 3.62 14.11 -2.66
CA VAL A 38 3.48 13.63 -4.05
C VAL A 38 2.11 12.98 -4.22
N VAL A 39 1.53 13.12 -5.41
CA VAL A 39 0.32 12.41 -5.80
C VAL A 39 0.70 11.31 -6.79
N LEU A 40 0.35 10.07 -6.49
CA LEU A 40 0.58 8.93 -7.36
C LEU A 40 -0.72 8.55 -8.06
N VAL A 41 -0.64 8.22 -9.34
CA VAL A 41 -1.79 7.84 -10.16
C VAL A 41 -1.46 6.56 -10.93
N PRO A 42 -2.48 5.76 -11.31
CA PRO A 42 -2.24 4.59 -12.15
C PRO A 42 -1.54 4.98 -13.46
N ALA A 43 -0.58 4.14 -13.87
CA ALA A 43 0.15 4.37 -15.11
C ALA A 43 -0.68 3.96 -16.34
N ASP A 44 -0.30 4.47 -17.51
CA ASP A 44 -0.80 4.01 -18.82
C ASP A 44 -2.33 4.12 -18.96
N GLY A 45 -2.92 5.14 -18.37
CA GLY A 45 -4.37 5.38 -18.50
C GLY A 45 -5.25 4.38 -17.78
N ARG A 46 -4.68 3.50 -16.95
CA ARG A 46 -5.49 2.58 -16.14
C ARG A 46 -6.32 3.38 -15.15
N SER A 47 -7.50 2.86 -14.83
CA SER A 47 -8.34 3.46 -13.78
C SER A 47 -7.93 2.93 -12.40
N GLY A 48 -8.20 3.72 -11.39
CA GLY A 48 -7.94 3.38 -10.00
C GLY A 48 -7.86 4.65 -9.16
N PRO A 49 -7.92 4.50 -7.84
CA PRO A 49 -7.82 5.64 -6.94
C PRO A 49 -6.41 6.22 -6.95
N ARG A 50 -6.30 7.51 -6.67
CA ARG A 50 -5.00 8.15 -6.42
C ARG A 50 -4.51 7.77 -5.03
N LEU A 51 -3.20 7.68 -4.88
CA LEU A 51 -2.53 7.55 -3.60
C LEU A 51 -1.62 8.75 -3.42
N SER A 52 -1.93 9.60 -2.48
CA SER A 52 -1.09 10.76 -2.15
C SER A 52 -0.24 10.43 -0.94
N LEU A 53 1.02 10.86 -0.97
CA LEU A 53 1.94 10.66 0.14
C LEU A 53 2.31 12.01 0.71
N GLY A 54 2.01 12.20 1.98
CA GLY A 54 2.33 13.43 2.69
C GLY A 54 3.26 13.16 3.86
N ARG A 55 4.26 14.02 4.04
CA ARG A 55 5.17 13.85 5.17
C ARG A 55 4.42 14.05 6.48
N SER A 56 4.63 13.13 7.41
CA SER A 56 3.98 13.14 8.72
C SER A 56 4.98 12.62 9.76
N ASP A 57 5.00 13.23 10.92
CA ASP A 57 5.71 12.76 12.10
C ASP A 57 4.77 12.09 13.11
N THR A 58 3.52 11.91 12.75
CA THR A 58 2.59 11.11 13.54
C THR A 58 3.07 9.66 13.59
N PRO A 59 3.17 9.05 14.78
CA PRO A 59 3.59 7.66 14.88
C PRO A 59 2.64 6.71 14.14
N VAL A 60 3.20 5.70 13.48
CA VAL A 60 2.39 4.69 12.81
C VAL A 60 1.61 3.87 13.84
N GLN A 61 0.44 3.41 13.44
CA GLN A 61 -0.39 2.56 14.28
C GLN A 61 -0.12 1.09 13.94
N GLY A 62 0.16 0.28 14.97
CA GLY A 62 0.28 -1.18 14.78
C GLY A 62 -1.04 -1.81 14.38
N ARG A 63 -2.17 -1.24 14.81
CA ARG A 63 -3.52 -1.62 14.40
C ARG A 63 -4.19 -0.40 13.80
N PRO A 64 -3.96 -0.11 12.49
CA PRO A 64 -4.46 1.11 11.89
C PRO A 64 -5.98 1.10 11.80
N ARG A 65 -6.56 2.27 11.98
CA ARG A 65 -8.01 2.44 11.82
C ARG A 65 -8.43 2.51 10.36
N VAL A 66 -7.49 2.86 9.47
CA VAL A 66 -7.65 2.81 8.02
C VAL A 66 -6.43 2.10 7.44
N HIS A 67 -6.65 1.17 6.54
CA HIS A 67 -5.56 0.52 5.82
C HIS A 67 -5.99 0.23 4.39
N LEU A 68 -5.03 -0.06 3.53
CA LEU A 68 -5.29 -0.43 2.15
C LEU A 68 -5.38 -1.96 2.06
N ASP A 69 -6.35 -2.45 1.31
CA ASP A 69 -6.40 -3.83 0.86
C ASP A 69 -5.99 -3.87 -0.60
N LEU A 70 -4.91 -4.58 -0.90
CA LEU A 70 -4.41 -4.75 -2.25
C LEU A 70 -4.84 -6.12 -2.75
N TYR A 71 -5.53 -6.15 -3.87
CA TYR A 71 -6.06 -7.39 -4.42
C TYR A 71 -5.00 -8.07 -5.28
N ALA A 72 -4.63 -9.27 -4.89
CA ALA A 72 -3.85 -10.18 -5.73
C ALA A 72 -4.82 -11.00 -6.60
N GLY A 73 -4.42 -12.05 -7.19
CA GLY A 73 -5.33 -13.01 -7.78
C GLY A 73 -5.69 -14.09 -6.76
N ASP A 74 -5.32 -15.33 -7.06
CA ASP A 74 -5.52 -16.46 -6.14
C ASP A 74 -4.40 -16.53 -5.07
N ALA A 75 -4.40 -17.61 -4.30
CA ALA A 75 -3.41 -17.79 -3.23
C ALA A 75 -1.98 -17.84 -3.75
N ASP A 76 -1.73 -18.38 -4.93
CA ASP A 76 -0.40 -18.41 -5.53
C ASP A 76 0.05 -17.01 -5.94
N ASP A 77 -0.85 -16.22 -6.52
CA ASP A 77 -0.60 -14.82 -6.86
C ASP A 77 -0.35 -14.00 -5.60
N GLN A 78 -1.11 -14.23 -4.53
CA GLN A 78 -0.90 -13.57 -3.25
C GLN A 78 0.52 -13.83 -2.72
N ALA A 79 0.96 -15.09 -2.72
CA ALA A 79 2.28 -15.46 -2.24
C ALA A 79 3.38 -14.80 -3.09
N THR A 80 3.24 -14.82 -4.41
CA THR A 80 4.19 -14.20 -5.33
C THR A 80 4.26 -12.68 -5.11
N GLU A 81 3.12 -12.03 -4.92
CA GLU A 81 3.08 -10.58 -4.69
C GLU A 81 3.66 -10.21 -3.34
N VAL A 82 3.43 -10.99 -2.29
CA VAL A 82 4.05 -10.75 -0.99
C VAL A 82 5.57 -10.81 -1.11
N GLU A 83 6.12 -11.82 -1.80
CA GLU A 83 7.55 -11.93 -2.04
C GLU A 83 8.09 -10.72 -2.79
N ARG A 84 7.39 -10.27 -3.82
CA ARG A 84 7.78 -9.11 -4.62
C ARG A 84 7.79 -7.84 -3.77
N LEU A 85 6.72 -7.61 -2.97
CA LEU A 85 6.62 -6.43 -2.12
C LEU A 85 7.72 -6.41 -1.05
N VAL A 86 8.05 -7.56 -0.47
CA VAL A 86 9.16 -7.67 0.48
C VAL A 86 10.49 -7.30 -0.20
N SER A 87 10.70 -7.75 -1.45
CA SER A 87 11.91 -7.38 -2.20
C SER A 87 11.99 -5.88 -2.49
N LEU A 88 10.85 -5.19 -2.54
CA LEU A 88 10.78 -3.74 -2.74
C LEU A 88 10.92 -2.91 -1.45
N GLY A 89 10.90 -3.56 -0.29
CA GLY A 89 11.09 -2.89 0.98
C GLY A 89 9.97 -3.06 2.00
N ALA A 90 8.90 -3.77 1.67
CA ALA A 90 7.87 -4.12 2.64
C ALA A 90 8.40 -5.16 3.64
N ARG A 91 7.77 -5.25 4.78
CA ARG A 91 8.14 -6.21 5.82
C ARG A 91 6.93 -7.06 6.21
N ARG A 92 7.17 -8.35 6.43
CA ARG A 92 6.20 -9.20 7.12
C ARG A 92 6.12 -8.73 8.57
N VAL A 93 4.91 -8.72 9.12
CA VAL A 93 4.69 -8.26 10.48
C VAL A 93 4.02 -9.34 11.29
N ARG A 94 4.22 -9.30 12.60
CA ARG A 94 3.44 -10.13 13.51
C ARG A 94 2.03 -9.56 13.61
N TRP A 95 1.04 -10.39 13.30
CA TRP A 95 -0.36 -9.99 13.35
C TRP A 95 -1.16 -11.04 14.12
N GLU A 96 -1.71 -10.66 15.26
CA GLU A 96 -2.35 -11.60 16.19
C GLU A 96 -3.84 -11.76 15.92
N LEU A 97 -4.39 -10.96 15.00
CA LEU A 97 -5.83 -10.93 14.73
C LEU A 97 -6.24 -11.70 13.48
N TYR A 98 -5.39 -12.59 12.97
CA TYR A 98 -5.79 -13.44 11.85
C TYR A 98 -6.94 -14.35 12.27
N PRO A 99 -8.07 -14.34 11.52
CA PRO A 99 -9.09 -15.36 11.71
C PRO A 99 -8.57 -16.72 11.21
N PRO A 100 -9.21 -17.83 11.59
CA PRO A 100 -8.90 -19.11 10.94
C PRO A 100 -9.10 -18.99 9.43
N ASP A 101 -8.19 -19.56 8.66
CA ASP A 101 -8.26 -19.58 7.20
C ASP A 101 -8.38 -18.17 6.57
N ALA A 102 -7.57 -17.23 7.05
CA ALA A 102 -7.59 -15.86 6.56
C ALA A 102 -7.24 -15.79 5.06
N ASP A 103 -7.94 -14.92 4.33
CA ASP A 103 -7.67 -14.64 2.90
C ASP A 103 -6.71 -13.48 2.71
N PHE A 104 -6.15 -12.93 3.77
CA PHE A 104 -5.27 -11.75 3.71
C PHE A 104 -3.97 -11.98 4.46
N ILE A 105 -2.93 -11.28 4.02
CA ILE A 105 -1.62 -11.22 4.68
C ILE A 105 -1.32 -9.76 4.98
N VAL A 106 -0.97 -9.47 6.23
CA VAL A 106 -0.63 -8.11 6.68
C VAL A 106 0.86 -7.87 6.49
N LEU A 107 1.19 -6.78 5.81
CA LEU A 107 2.56 -6.31 5.65
C LEU A 107 2.67 -4.88 6.18
N ALA A 108 3.90 -4.42 6.34
CA ALA A 108 4.19 -3.00 6.57
C ALA A 108 4.98 -2.45 5.39
N ASP A 109 4.64 -1.24 4.96
CA ASP A 109 5.44 -0.53 3.96
C ASP A 109 6.77 -0.05 4.58
N PRO A 110 7.69 0.57 3.83
CA PRO A 110 8.97 1.00 4.38
C PRO A 110 8.86 2.00 5.53
N ASP A 111 7.74 2.71 5.65
CA ASP A 111 7.49 3.64 6.74
C ASP A 111 6.80 2.99 7.95
N GLY A 112 6.41 1.73 7.83
CA GLY A 112 5.75 0.99 8.88
C GLY A 112 4.23 0.99 8.78
N ASN A 113 3.63 1.64 7.78
CA ASN A 113 2.19 1.63 7.58
C ASN A 113 1.72 0.22 7.21
N ARG A 114 0.72 -0.29 7.93
CA ARG A 114 0.18 -1.63 7.70
C ARG A 114 -0.79 -1.61 6.52
N PHE A 115 -0.69 -2.64 5.70
CA PHE A 115 -1.63 -2.88 4.60
C PHE A 115 -1.79 -4.38 4.40
N CYS A 116 -2.80 -4.77 3.63
CA CYS A 116 -3.10 -6.18 3.41
C CYS A 116 -2.99 -6.54 1.94
N VAL A 117 -2.53 -7.76 1.67
CA VAL A 117 -2.59 -8.39 0.35
C VAL A 117 -3.63 -9.49 0.42
N ILE A 118 -4.61 -9.43 -0.47
CA ILE A 118 -5.83 -10.23 -0.41
C ILE A 118 -5.81 -11.30 -1.49
N ASP A 119 -6.07 -12.55 -1.08
CA ASP A 119 -6.40 -13.64 -1.99
C ASP A 119 -7.85 -13.47 -2.44
N THR A 120 -8.06 -13.06 -3.67
CA THR A 120 -9.41 -12.85 -4.23
C THR A 120 -9.95 -14.08 -4.96
N GLY A 121 -9.16 -15.17 -5.00
CA GLY A 121 -9.57 -16.42 -5.65
C GLY A 121 -10.63 -17.21 -4.90
N ARG A 122 -10.90 -16.85 -3.67
CA ARG A 122 -11.94 -17.51 -2.85
C ARG A 122 -13.33 -16.91 -3.03
N GLY A 123 -13.45 -15.93 -3.87
CA GLY A 123 -14.70 -15.23 -4.10
C GLY A 123 -14.80 -13.94 -3.35
#